data_4cefc13b189b2b3f72e1a8622367674b
#
_entry.id   4cefc13b189b2b3f72e1a8622367674b
#
_cell.length_a   1.000
_cell.length_b   1.000
_cell.length_c   1.000
_cell.angle_alpha   90.00
_cell.angle_beta   90.00
_cell.angle_gamma   90.00
#
_symmetry.space_group_name_H-M   'P 1'
#
loop_
_entity.id
_entity.type
_entity.pdbx_description
1 polymer ?
#
loop_
_entity_poly.entity_id
_entity_poly.type
_entity_poly.pdbx_seq_one_letter_code
_entity_poly.pdbx_strand_id
1 'polypeptide(L)'
;MELRGRVCVVTGASSGIGRRTALDLAARGAVICGVARRAERLEALVAELPGEGHSSVATDVTRKGQVRVMGTHVRETYGRCDILINSAGISGAGTFDATDAVRRTEEVMRTNFFGALYCTAELLPLLEASAPSSVVNIASVAGRLALRGSSAYAASKFALVGWSEALHFELAQRDVFVSLIEPGPLPTEGFPMTRLVNDPLMRRVLTSEGQVSSAIQRSISRRKLQRVVPRWYYLLPIARLIAPPLYRLAQGPLASVRNRRTEGDG
;
A
#
# COMPACT_ATOMS: atom_id res chain seq x y z
N MET A 1 -17.34 -3.12 10.99
CA MET A 1 -17.62 -4.33 10.18
C MET A 1 -16.97 -5.52 10.89
N GLU A 2 -17.72 -6.58 11.12
CA GLU A 2 -17.19 -7.87 11.59
C GLU A 2 -16.49 -8.57 10.43
N LEU A 3 -15.39 -9.31 10.72
CA LEU A 3 -14.54 -9.92 9.67
C LEU A 3 -14.90 -11.38 9.38
N ARG A 4 -15.52 -12.08 10.33
CA ARG A 4 -15.86 -13.50 10.18
C ARG A 4 -16.71 -13.76 8.93
N GLY A 5 -16.23 -14.66 8.06
CA GLY A 5 -16.86 -15.03 6.81
C GLY A 5 -16.84 -13.97 5.70
N ARG A 6 -16.15 -12.82 5.92
CA ARG A 6 -15.99 -11.80 4.88
C ARG A 6 -14.88 -12.17 3.92
N VAL A 7 -15.12 -11.99 2.63
CA VAL A 7 -14.15 -12.24 1.56
C VAL A 7 -13.26 -11.00 1.38
N CYS A 8 -11.96 -11.18 1.63
CA CYS A 8 -10.94 -10.14 1.54
C CYS A 8 -9.98 -10.43 0.40
N VAL A 9 -9.98 -9.60 -0.64
CA VAL A 9 -8.98 -9.65 -1.72
C VAL A 9 -7.80 -8.76 -1.32
N VAL A 10 -6.58 -9.35 -1.26
CA VAL A 10 -5.37 -8.65 -0.83
C VAL A 10 -4.33 -8.66 -1.94
N THR A 11 -4.08 -7.51 -2.58
CA THR A 11 -3.00 -7.39 -3.56
C THR A 11 -1.65 -7.20 -2.88
N GLY A 12 -0.57 -7.69 -3.50
CA GLY A 12 0.75 -7.69 -2.88
C GLY A 12 0.87 -8.67 -1.70
N ALA A 13 0.02 -9.70 -1.66
CA ALA A 13 -0.07 -10.65 -0.56
C ALA A 13 1.15 -11.57 -0.38
N SER A 14 2.09 -11.61 -1.33
CA SER A 14 3.27 -12.49 -1.27
C SER A 14 4.37 -12.02 -0.31
N SER A 15 4.30 -10.81 0.26
CA SER A 15 5.31 -10.28 1.20
C SER A 15 4.81 -9.04 1.95
N GLY A 16 5.57 -8.60 2.96
CA GLY A 16 5.41 -7.32 3.63
C GLY A 16 4.02 -7.08 4.22
N ILE A 17 3.52 -5.87 4.05
CA ILE A 17 2.23 -5.42 4.58
C ILE A 17 1.08 -6.32 4.10
N GLY A 18 1.05 -6.66 2.80
CA GLY A 18 -0.03 -7.48 2.23
C GLY A 18 -0.10 -8.86 2.87
N ARG A 19 1.06 -9.55 2.97
CA ARG A 19 1.15 -10.87 3.60
C ARG A 19 0.74 -10.84 5.08
N ARG A 20 1.31 -9.90 5.83
CA ARG A 20 0.97 -9.73 7.24
C ARG A 20 -0.51 -9.44 7.45
N THR A 21 -1.09 -8.60 6.61
CA THR A 21 -2.50 -8.25 6.69
C THR A 21 -3.40 -9.45 6.37
N ALA A 22 -3.04 -10.26 5.37
CA ALA A 22 -3.77 -11.49 5.04
C ALA A 22 -3.83 -12.45 6.23
N LEU A 23 -2.68 -12.70 6.88
CA LEU A 23 -2.59 -13.55 8.08
C LEU A 23 -3.45 -13.01 9.24
N ASP A 24 -3.31 -11.71 9.54
CA ASP A 24 -4.03 -11.09 10.66
C ASP A 24 -5.55 -11.04 10.43
N LEU A 25 -6.02 -10.90 9.17
CA LEU A 25 -7.44 -10.93 8.83
C LEU A 25 -8.01 -12.35 8.88
N ALA A 26 -7.27 -13.34 8.36
CA ALA A 26 -7.65 -14.75 8.43
C ALA A 26 -7.76 -15.22 9.88
N ALA A 27 -6.82 -14.82 10.76
CA ALA A 27 -6.88 -15.11 12.20
C ALA A 27 -8.14 -14.54 12.89
N ARG A 28 -8.85 -13.60 12.23
CA ARG A 28 -10.13 -13.06 12.68
C ARG A 28 -11.34 -13.64 11.92
N GLY A 29 -11.12 -14.72 11.18
CA GLY A 29 -12.16 -15.45 10.47
C GLY A 29 -12.54 -14.89 9.10
N ALA A 30 -11.74 -13.99 8.51
CA ALA A 30 -11.94 -13.56 7.13
C ALA A 30 -11.46 -14.65 6.15
N VAL A 31 -12.13 -14.76 5.01
CA VAL A 31 -11.70 -15.58 3.88
C VAL A 31 -10.80 -14.74 2.98
N ILE A 32 -9.61 -15.23 2.66
CA ILE A 32 -8.59 -14.47 1.93
C ILE A 32 -8.46 -14.97 0.50
N CYS A 33 -8.50 -14.05 -0.45
CA CYS A 33 -7.99 -14.24 -1.80
C CYS A 33 -6.68 -13.46 -1.94
N GLY A 34 -5.54 -14.17 -1.90
CA GLY A 34 -4.21 -13.61 -2.04
C GLY A 34 -3.86 -13.31 -3.49
N VAL A 35 -3.42 -12.10 -3.80
CA VAL A 35 -3.10 -11.65 -5.17
C VAL A 35 -1.69 -11.10 -5.24
N ALA A 36 -0.81 -11.69 -6.05
CA ALA A 36 0.55 -11.22 -6.32
C ALA A 36 1.13 -11.92 -7.56
N ARG A 37 2.32 -11.52 -8.00
CA ARG A 37 2.99 -12.14 -9.17
C ARG A 37 3.62 -13.49 -8.89
N ARG A 38 4.04 -13.74 -7.64
CA ARG A 38 4.83 -14.93 -7.23
C ARG A 38 3.87 -16.02 -6.74
N ALA A 39 3.53 -16.97 -7.61
CA ALA A 39 2.58 -18.05 -7.34
C ALA A 39 3.02 -18.91 -6.13
N GLU A 40 4.27 -19.36 -6.10
CA GLU A 40 4.82 -20.20 -5.04
C GLU A 40 4.69 -19.57 -3.63
N ARG A 41 4.89 -18.24 -3.55
CA ARG A 41 4.72 -17.52 -2.28
C ARG A 41 3.26 -17.32 -1.89
N LEU A 42 2.38 -17.28 -2.85
CA LEU A 42 0.94 -17.23 -2.60
C LEU A 42 0.43 -18.58 -2.10
N GLU A 43 0.90 -19.68 -2.68
CA GLU A 43 0.60 -21.04 -2.24
C GLU A 43 1.08 -21.25 -0.79
N ALA A 44 2.32 -20.85 -0.49
CA ALA A 44 2.85 -20.88 0.87
C ALA A 44 2.02 -20.01 1.84
N LEU A 45 1.57 -18.83 1.42
CA LEU A 45 0.68 -18.01 2.23
C LEU A 45 -0.63 -18.74 2.51
N VAL A 46 -1.30 -19.28 1.48
CA VAL A 46 -2.59 -19.97 1.63
C VAL A 46 -2.47 -21.14 2.59
N ALA A 47 -1.36 -21.91 2.53
CA ALA A 47 -1.10 -23.01 3.46
C ALA A 47 -0.90 -22.58 4.92
N GLU A 48 -0.48 -21.34 5.17
CA GLU A 48 -0.31 -20.78 6.51
C GLU A 48 -1.57 -20.10 7.07
N LEU A 49 -2.55 -19.75 6.22
CA LEU A 49 -3.74 -19.02 6.65
C LEU A 49 -4.62 -19.90 7.56
N PRO A 50 -4.99 -19.43 8.75
CA PRO A 50 -5.91 -20.16 9.62
C PRO A 50 -7.35 -20.10 9.10
N GLY A 51 -8.04 -21.25 9.08
CA GLY A 51 -9.40 -21.38 8.58
C GLY A 51 -9.43 -22.05 7.20
N GLU A 52 -10.57 -21.92 6.53
CA GLU A 52 -10.83 -22.60 5.26
C GLU A 52 -11.35 -21.62 4.19
N GLY A 53 -11.39 -22.07 2.95
CA GLY A 53 -11.95 -21.30 1.82
C GLY A 53 -11.01 -20.26 1.25
N HIS A 54 -9.74 -20.21 1.69
CA HIS A 54 -8.74 -19.30 1.14
C HIS A 54 -8.32 -19.72 -0.26
N SER A 55 -8.00 -18.74 -1.09
CA SER A 55 -7.41 -18.98 -2.42
C SER A 55 -6.35 -17.95 -2.77
N SER A 56 -5.70 -18.17 -3.90
CA SER A 56 -4.77 -17.20 -4.45
C SER A 56 -4.80 -17.15 -5.97
N VAL A 57 -4.43 -15.99 -6.54
CA VAL A 57 -4.34 -15.79 -7.98
C VAL A 57 -3.04 -15.09 -8.32
N ALA A 58 -2.20 -15.74 -9.12
CA ALA A 58 -0.99 -15.12 -9.65
C ALA A 58 -1.37 -14.00 -10.63
N THR A 59 -1.12 -12.75 -10.25
CA THR A 59 -1.57 -11.57 -11.01
C THR A 59 -0.54 -10.46 -10.95
N ASP A 60 -0.16 -9.94 -12.11
CA ASP A 60 0.48 -8.64 -12.23
C ASP A 60 -0.61 -7.56 -12.34
N VAL A 61 -0.75 -6.75 -11.30
CA VAL A 61 -1.78 -5.70 -11.22
C VAL A 61 -1.61 -4.61 -12.30
N THR A 62 -0.46 -4.53 -12.97
CA THR A 62 -0.23 -3.62 -14.09
C THR A 62 -0.86 -4.10 -15.40
N ARG A 63 -1.28 -5.36 -15.45
CA ARG A 63 -1.83 -6.04 -16.63
C ARG A 63 -3.34 -6.17 -16.51
N LYS A 64 -4.11 -5.29 -17.18
CA LYS A 64 -5.59 -5.31 -17.13
C LYS A 64 -6.20 -6.70 -17.44
N GLY A 65 -5.63 -7.46 -18.37
CA GLY A 65 -6.10 -8.81 -18.69
C GLY A 65 -5.96 -9.77 -17.51
N GLN A 66 -4.84 -9.72 -16.77
CA GLN A 66 -4.64 -10.55 -15.58
C GLN A 66 -5.54 -10.09 -14.41
N VAL A 67 -5.76 -8.78 -14.26
CA VAL A 67 -6.71 -8.24 -13.27
C VAL A 67 -8.14 -8.72 -13.56
N ARG A 68 -8.54 -8.80 -14.83
CA ARG A 68 -9.83 -9.39 -15.23
C ARG A 68 -9.93 -10.87 -14.86
N VAL A 69 -8.87 -11.66 -15.11
CA VAL A 69 -8.83 -13.08 -14.70
C VAL A 69 -8.97 -13.21 -13.19
N MET A 70 -8.29 -12.35 -12.41
CA MET A 70 -8.42 -12.29 -10.96
C MET A 70 -9.86 -11.95 -10.55
N GLY A 71 -10.50 -10.97 -11.18
CA GLY A 71 -11.92 -10.62 -10.91
C GLY A 71 -12.88 -11.77 -11.22
N THR A 72 -12.66 -12.48 -12.32
CA THR A 72 -13.42 -13.70 -12.68
C THR A 72 -13.25 -14.78 -11.61
N HIS A 73 -12.01 -15.06 -11.18
CA HIS A 73 -11.76 -16.02 -10.10
C HIS A 73 -12.51 -15.65 -8.81
N VAL A 74 -12.44 -14.38 -8.37
CA VAL A 74 -13.15 -13.92 -7.16
C VAL A 74 -14.66 -14.12 -7.30
N ARG A 75 -15.22 -13.81 -8.48
CA ARG A 75 -16.64 -13.97 -8.76
C ARG A 75 -17.07 -15.45 -8.73
N GLU A 76 -16.33 -16.33 -9.40
CA GLU A 76 -16.67 -17.74 -9.51
C GLU A 76 -16.45 -18.50 -8.21
N THR A 77 -15.38 -18.18 -7.47
CA THR A 77 -15.04 -18.86 -6.21
C THR A 77 -15.91 -18.42 -5.05
N TYR A 78 -16.22 -17.12 -4.96
CA TYR A 78 -16.84 -16.55 -3.77
C TYR A 78 -18.20 -15.89 -4.03
N GLY A 79 -18.49 -15.46 -5.25
CA GLY A 79 -19.71 -14.69 -5.58
C GLY A 79 -19.75 -13.30 -4.92
N ARG A 80 -18.73 -12.92 -4.16
CA ARG A 80 -18.68 -11.67 -3.36
C ARG A 80 -17.27 -11.15 -3.16
N CYS A 81 -17.18 -9.86 -2.87
CA CYS A 81 -15.97 -9.21 -2.35
C CYS A 81 -16.37 -8.19 -1.31
N ASP A 82 -16.04 -8.43 -0.05
CA ASP A 82 -16.41 -7.51 1.04
C ASP A 82 -15.32 -6.47 1.30
N ILE A 83 -14.07 -6.84 1.07
CA ILE A 83 -12.93 -5.99 1.35
C ILE A 83 -11.89 -6.18 0.25
N LEU A 84 -11.49 -5.06 -0.39
CA LEU A 84 -10.33 -5.01 -1.27
C LEU A 84 -9.19 -4.24 -0.58
N ILE A 85 -8.01 -4.86 -0.48
CA ILE A 85 -6.80 -4.21 0.04
C ILE A 85 -5.79 -4.06 -1.08
N ASN A 86 -5.62 -2.83 -1.56
CA ASN A 86 -4.62 -2.46 -2.55
C ASN A 86 -3.27 -2.21 -1.85
N SER A 87 -2.47 -3.27 -1.70
CA SER A 87 -1.15 -3.24 -1.05
C SER A 87 0.01 -3.53 -2.01
N ALA A 88 -0.25 -3.88 -3.27
CA ALA A 88 0.79 -4.03 -4.27
C ALA A 88 1.52 -2.69 -4.51
N GLY A 89 2.86 -2.71 -4.47
CA GLY A 89 3.65 -1.51 -4.67
C GLY A 89 5.15 -1.78 -4.78
N ILE A 90 5.86 -0.85 -5.40
CA ILE A 90 7.33 -0.85 -5.57
C ILE A 90 7.90 0.52 -5.19
N SER A 91 9.21 0.57 -4.84
CA SER A 91 9.82 1.79 -4.34
C SER A 91 10.15 2.81 -5.44
N GLY A 92 10.90 2.49 -6.44
CA GLY A 92 11.35 3.43 -7.47
C GLY A 92 12.26 4.54 -6.94
N ALA A 93 13.09 4.24 -5.94
CA ALA A 93 14.09 5.19 -5.43
C ALA A 93 15.11 5.53 -6.52
N GLY A 94 15.57 6.78 -6.53
CA GLY A 94 16.57 7.29 -7.47
C GLY A 94 16.31 8.74 -7.85
N THR A 95 17.37 9.41 -8.35
CA THR A 95 17.30 10.78 -8.82
C THR A 95 16.82 10.85 -10.27
N PHE A 96 16.31 11.99 -10.71
CA PHE A 96 15.74 12.15 -12.05
C PHE A 96 16.80 12.29 -13.16
N ASP A 97 18.04 12.55 -12.80
CA ASP A 97 19.18 12.60 -13.71
C ASP A 97 19.69 11.21 -14.17
N ALA A 98 19.22 10.15 -13.56
CA ALA A 98 19.51 8.78 -14.01
C ALA A 98 18.88 8.48 -15.37
N THR A 99 19.56 7.72 -16.22
CA THR A 99 19.14 7.41 -17.60
C THR A 99 17.82 6.63 -17.68
N ASP A 100 17.46 5.93 -16.61
CA ASP A 100 16.21 5.15 -16.50
C ASP A 100 15.07 5.86 -15.79
N ALA A 101 15.22 7.14 -15.44
CA ALA A 101 14.28 7.88 -14.59
C ALA A 101 12.84 7.89 -15.13
N VAL A 102 12.67 8.07 -16.44
CA VAL A 102 11.32 8.07 -17.06
C VAL A 102 10.70 6.68 -16.97
N ARG A 103 11.41 5.64 -17.44
CA ARG A 103 10.93 4.24 -17.38
C ARG A 103 10.57 3.84 -15.95
N ARG A 104 11.44 4.15 -14.97
CA ARG A 104 11.19 3.89 -13.55
C ARG A 104 9.95 4.60 -13.04
N THR A 105 9.74 5.85 -13.42
CA THR A 105 8.54 6.61 -13.03
C THR A 105 7.27 5.96 -13.57
N GLU A 106 7.27 5.55 -14.85
CA GLU A 106 6.15 4.83 -15.44
C GLU A 106 5.86 3.51 -14.75
N GLU A 107 6.89 2.70 -14.47
CA GLU A 107 6.73 1.40 -13.77
C GLU A 107 6.13 1.58 -12.38
N VAL A 108 6.62 2.58 -11.64
CA VAL A 108 6.12 2.89 -10.30
C VAL A 108 4.67 3.39 -10.34
N MET A 109 4.35 4.28 -11.28
CA MET A 109 2.97 4.75 -11.49
C MET A 109 2.04 3.60 -11.88
N ARG A 110 2.47 2.74 -12.81
CA ARG A 110 1.69 1.58 -13.25
C ARG A 110 1.38 0.63 -12.10
N THR A 111 2.35 0.38 -11.22
CA THR A 111 2.16 -0.55 -10.11
C THR A 111 1.38 0.10 -8.96
N ASN A 112 1.85 1.26 -8.46
CA ASN A 112 1.37 1.83 -7.21
C ASN A 112 0.02 2.54 -7.33
N PHE A 113 -0.28 3.09 -8.50
CA PHE A 113 -1.51 3.84 -8.76
C PHE A 113 -2.46 3.09 -9.70
N PHE A 114 -2.02 2.82 -10.94
CA PHE A 114 -2.90 2.17 -11.91
C PHE A 114 -3.27 0.74 -11.50
N GLY A 115 -2.37 0.01 -10.83
CA GLY A 115 -2.69 -1.32 -10.28
C GLY A 115 -3.85 -1.27 -9.29
N ALA A 116 -3.82 -0.32 -8.35
CA ALA A 116 -4.92 -0.11 -7.40
C ALA A 116 -6.23 0.29 -8.11
N LEU A 117 -6.13 1.21 -9.08
CA LEU A 117 -7.27 1.63 -9.89
C LEU A 117 -7.89 0.47 -10.66
N TYR A 118 -7.09 -0.36 -11.33
CA TYR A 118 -7.60 -1.50 -12.10
C TYR A 118 -8.26 -2.55 -11.22
N CYS A 119 -7.64 -2.91 -10.09
CA CYS A 119 -8.22 -3.87 -9.15
C CYS A 119 -9.53 -3.35 -8.55
N THR A 120 -9.58 -2.06 -8.21
CA THR A 120 -10.81 -1.45 -7.68
C THR A 120 -11.92 -1.43 -8.73
N ALA A 121 -11.62 -1.01 -9.96
CA ALA A 121 -12.60 -0.97 -11.05
C ALA A 121 -13.16 -2.36 -11.39
N GLU A 122 -12.30 -3.39 -11.42
CA GLU A 122 -12.71 -4.76 -11.72
C GLU A 122 -13.61 -5.36 -10.63
N LEU A 123 -13.28 -5.09 -9.35
CA LEU A 123 -14.01 -5.66 -8.22
C LEU A 123 -15.17 -4.77 -7.73
N LEU A 124 -15.34 -3.55 -8.27
CA LEU A 124 -16.38 -2.62 -7.82
C LEU A 124 -17.79 -3.21 -7.87
N PRO A 125 -18.21 -3.93 -8.93
CA PRO A 125 -19.55 -4.54 -8.94
C PRO A 125 -19.77 -5.55 -7.80
N LEU A 126 -18.73 -6.33 -7.45
CA LEU A 126 -18.80 -7.27 -6.33
C LEU A 126 -18.79 -6.55 -4.98
N LEU A 127 -18.01 -5.47 -4.84
CA LEU A 127 -18.00 -4.63 -3.65
C LEU A 127 -19.37 -3.99 -3.41
N GLU A 128 -19.99 -3.45 -4.45
CA GLU A 128 -21.35 -2.88 -4.38
C GLU A 128 -22.39 -3.92 -4.01
N ALA A 129 -22.36 -5.09 -4.65
CA ALA A 129 -23.28 -6.19 -4.33
C ALA A 129 -23.06 -6.76 -2.92
N SER A 130 -21.89 -6.60 -2.35
CA SER A 130 -21.53 -7.05 -0.99
C SER A 130 -21.64 -5.94 0.06
N ALA A 131 -22.21 -4.79 -0.29
CA ALA A 131 -22.30 -3.66 0.64
C ALA A 131 -23.03 -4.05 1.95
N PRO A 132 -22.57 -3.57 3.11
CA PRO A 132 -21.50 -2.63 3.33
C PRO A 132 -20.10 -3.26 3.12
N SER A 133 -19.30 -2.67 2.24
CA SER A 133 -17.99 -3.16 1.83
C SER A 133 -16.89 -2.10 2.00
N SER A 134 -15.63 -2.48 1.75
CA SER A 134 -14.51 -1.57 1.95
C SER A 134 -13.42 -1.72 0.90
N VAL A 135 -12.87 -0.60 0.45
CA VAL A 135 -11.60 -0.52 -0.30
C VAL A 135 -10.55 0.11 0.60
N VAL A 136 -9.41 -0.53 0.78
CA VAL A 136 -8.30 -0.01 1.58
C VAL A 136 -7.08 0.19 0.68
N ASN A 137 -6.67 1.43 0.48
CA ASN A 137 -5.52 1.79 -0.33
C ASN A 137 -4.30 2.04 0.57
N ILE A 138 -3.20 1.31 0.33
CA ILE A 138 -1.95 1.50 1.05
C ILE A 138 -1.10 2.55 0.32
N ALA A 139 -1.19 3.79 0.79
CA ALA A 139 -0.38 4.90 0.31
C ALA A 139 0.98 4.97 1.03
N SER A 140 1.35 6.13 1.53
CA SER A 140 2.53 6.41 2.36
C SER A 140 2.47 7.86 2.82
N VAL A 141 3.20 8.21 3.86
CA VAL A 141 3.50 9.62 4.20
C VAL A 141 4.18 10.34 3.03
N ALA A 142 4.86 9.60 2.14
CA ALA A 142 5.41 10.12 0.88
C ALA A 142 4.33 10.58 -0.12
N GLY A 143 3.06 10.26 0.10
CA GLY A 143 1.92 10.82 -0.63
C GLY A 143 1.52 12.23 -0.16
N ARG A 144 2.11 12.72 0.91
CA ARG A 144 1.89 14.06 1.48
C ARG A 144 3.17 14.89 1.56
N LEU A 145 4.33 14.21 1.55
CA LEU A 145 5.64 14.80 1.77
C LEU A 145 6.64 14.21 0.75
N ALA A 146 6.97 14.95 -0.28
CA ALA A 146 7.99 14.52 -1.25
C ALA A 146 9.39 14.69 -0.66
N LEU A 147 10.25 13.70 -0.88
CA LEU A 147 11.65 13.72 -0.45
C LEU A 147 12.55 13.64 -1.69
N ARG A 148 13.74 14.24 -1.60
CA ARG A 148 14.76 14.14 -2.64
C ARG A 148 15.09 12.67 -2.93
N GLY A 149 15.22 12.31 -4.20
CA GLY A 149 15.51 10.93 -4.64
C GLY A 149 14.30 9.98 -4.58
N SER A 150 13.09 10.52 -4.40
CA SER A 150 11.85 9.72 -4.37
C SER A 150 10.76 10.24 -5.33
N SER A 151 11.15 10.97 -6.38
CA SER A 151 10.18 11.64 -7.26
C SER A 151 9.13 10.71 -7.86
N ALA A 152 9.53 9.57 -8.42
CA ALA A 152 8.63 8.56 -8.97
C ALA A 152 7.67 7.99 -7.90
N TYR A 153 8.22 7.61 -6.76
CA TYR A 153 7.43 7.05 -5.65
C TYR A 153 6.47 8.07 -5.07
N ALA A 154 6.97 9.29 -4.77
CA ALA A 154 6.15 10.36 -4.25
C ALA A 154 5.00 10.68 -5.20
N ALA A 155 5.27 10.87 -6.50
CA ALA A 155 4.23 11.12 -7.50
C ALA A 155 3.13 10.06 -7.47
N SER A 156 3.51 8.77 -7.44
CA SER A 156 2.54 7.66 -7.40
C SER A 156 1.70 7.65 -6.12
N LYS A 157 2.31 8.00 -4.98
CA LYS A 157 1.59 8.02 -3.69
C LYS A 157 0.73 9.26 -3.52
N PHE A 158 1.14 10.43 -4.06
CA PHE A 158 0.27 11.62 -4.16
C PHE A 158 -0.96 11.35 -5.04
N ALA A 159 -0.77 10.71 -6.20
CA ALA A 159 -1.87 10.31 -7.07
C ALA A 159 -2.85 9.37 -6.34
N LEU A 160 -2.32 8.36 -5.63
CA LEU A 160 -3.14 7.40 -4.88
C LEU A 160 -3.90 8.07 -3.74
N VAL A 161 -3.29 9.04 -3.05
CA VAL A 161 -3.92 9.82 -1.99
C VAL A 161 -5.10 10.62 -2.53
N GLY A 162 -4.86 11.49 -3.53
CA GLY A 162 -5.92 12.35 -4.09
C GLY A 162 -7.06 11.54 -4.69
N TRP A 163 -6.75 10.47 -5.42
CA TRP A 163 -7.77 9.58 -5.96
C TRP A 163 -8.57 8.88 -4.86
N SER A 164 -7.93 8.40 -3.80
CA SER A 164 -8.63 7.71 -2.71
C SER A 164 -9.57 8.64 -1.95
N GLU A 165 -9.18 9.91 -1.75
CA GLU A 165 -10.01 10.92 -1.10
C GLU A 165 -11.26 11.23 -1.95
N ALA A 166 -11.09 11.44 -3.26
CA ALA A 166 -12.23 11.67 -4.16
C ALA A 166 -13.15 10.44 -4.22
N LEU A 167 -12.57 9.25 -4.41
CA LEU A 167 -13.30 8.00 -4.51
C LEU A 167 -14.12 7.69 -3.25
N HIS A 168 -13.64 8.08 -2.07
CA HIS A 168 -14.39 7.93 -0.82
C HIS A 168 -15.76 8.62 -0.90
N PHE A 169 -15.81 9.85 -1.39
CA PHE A 169 -17.07 10.58 -1.50
C PHE A 169 -17.95 10.04 -2.63
N GLU A 170 -17.35 9.60 -3.74
CA GLU A 170 -18.08 9.04 -4.88
C GLU A 170 -18.78 7.72 -4.54
N LEU A 171 -18.12 6.86 -3.74
CA LEU A 171 -18.65 5.53 -3.39
C LEU A 171 -19.45 5.48 -2.08
N ALA A 172 -19.42 6.54 -1.29
CA ALA A 172 -20.12 6.59 0.00
C ALA A 172 -21.64 6.30 -0.14
N GLN A 173 -22.27 6.81 -1.20
CA GLN A 173 -23.72 6.59 -1.46
C GLN A 173 -24.06 5.15 -1.86
N ARG A 174 -23.04 4.35 -2.23
CA ARG A 174 -23.17 2.93 -2.57
C ARG A 174 -22.79 2.01 -1.42
N ASP A 175 -22.61 2.58 -0.21
CA ASP A 175 -22.12 1.91 1.01
C ASP A 175 -20.79 1.13 0.82
N VAL A 176 -19.96 1.60 -0.12
CA VAL A 176 -18.59 1.16 -0.34
C VAL A 176 -17.65 2.16 0.30
N PHE A 177 -17.04 1.77 1.41
CA PHE A 177 -16.20 2.66 2.20
C PHE A 177 -14.74 2.62 1.74
N VAL A 178 -14.19 3.76 1.29
CA VAL A 178 -12.77 3.85 0.90
C VAL A 178 -11.93 4.37 2.05
N SER A 179 -10.88 3.62 2.40
CA SER A 179 -9.90 3.96 3.43
C SER A 179 -8.51 4.16 2.83
N LEU A 180 -7.78 5.11 3.39
CA LEU A 180 -6.40 5.43 3.05
C LEU A 180 -5.49 5.16 4.25
N ILE A 181 -4.51 4.29 4.09
CA ILE A 181 -3.48 4.03 5.09
C ILE A 181 -2.16 4.63 4.61
N GLU A 182 -1.55 5.45 5.42
CA GLU A 182 -0.32 6.18 5.11
C GLU A 182 0.80 5.76 6.07
N PRO A 183 1.53 4.66 5.78
CA PRO A 183 2.67 4.26 6.60
C PRO A 183 3.82 5.25 6.49
N GLY A 184 4.54 5.44 7.61
CA GLY A 184 5.89 5.99 7.62
C GLY A 184 6.92 5.01 7.03
N PRO A 185 8.22 5.30 7.14
CA PRO A 185 9.28 4.40 6.69
C PRO A 185 9.11 3.01 7.27
N LEU A 186 9.02 2.00 6.39
CA LEU A 186 8.80 0.60 6.76
C LEU A 186 9.73 -0.28 5.93
N PRO A 187 10.77 -0.88 6.55
CA PRO A 187 11.64 -1.82 5.89
C PRO A 187 10.87 -3.08 5.51
N THR A 188 10.86 -3.40 4.22
CA THR A 188 10.31 -4.65 3.69
C THR A 188 11.23 -5.17 2.60
N GLU A 189 10.99 -6.38 2.11
CA GLU A 189 11.75 -6.95 0.99
C GLU A 189 11.82 -6.00 -0.22
N GLY A 190 10.70 -5.35 -0.58
CA GLY A 190 10.64 -4.36 -1.67
C GLY A 190 11.18 -2.97 -1.32
N PHE A 191 11.48 -2.71 -0.03
CA PHE A 191 11.95 -1.43 0.51
C PHE A 191 12.97 -1.68 1.63
N PRO A 192 14.17 -2.20 1.36
CA PRO A 192 15.07 -2.70 2.40
C PRO A 192 15.54 -1.64 3.41
N MET A 193 15.59 -0.35 3.04
CA MET A 193 15.94 0.79 3.93
C MET A 193 17.14 0.52 4.85
N THR A 194 18.18 -0.15 4.35
CA THR A 194 19.31 -0.67 5.12
C THR A 194 19.97 0.40 6.01
N ARG A 195 20.10 1.64 5.50
CA ARG A 195 20.66 2.75 6.28
C ARG A 195 19.84 3.12 7.50
N LEU A 196 18.49 3.14 7.38
CA LEU A 196 17.59 3.47 8.49
C LEU A 196 17.52 2.34 9.51
N VAL A 197 17.62 1.10 9.06
CA VAL A 197 17.61 -0.08 9.94
C VAL A 197 18.87 -0.16 10.79
N ASN A 198 20.02 0.25 10.26
CA ASN A 198 21.30 0.18 10.95
C ASN A 198 21.58 1.35 11.91
N ASP A 199 20.80 2.43 11.84
CA ASP A 199 20.92 3.56 12.75
C ASP A 199 19.98 3.38 13.97
N PRO A 200 20.50 3.28 15.21
CA PRO A 200 19.69 3.07 16.42
C PRO A 200 18.65 4.17 16.68
N LEU A 201 18.96 5.42 16.29
CA LEU A 201 18.04 6.55 16.47
C LEU A 201 16.91 6.48 15.42
N MET A 202 17.27 6.16 14.18
CA MET A 202 16.32 6.04 13.08
C MET A 202 15.38 4.82 13.25
N ARG A 203 15.82 3.76 13.91
CA ARG A 203 14.95 2.60 14.24
C ARG A 203 13.68 3.01 15.02
N ARG A 204 13.75 4.05 15.84
CA ARG A 204 12.61 4.53 16.63
C ARG A 204 11.51 5.16 15.78
N VAL A 205 11.85 5.60 14.58
CA VAL A 205 10.89 6.21 13.64
C VAL A 205 10.36 5.22 12.61
N LEU A 206 10.87 3.98 12.58
CA LEU A 206 10.38 2.97 11.66
C LEU A 206 8.98 2.46 12.04
N THR A 207 8.20 2.19 11.02
CA THR A 207 6.89 1.53 11.15
C THR A 207 7.09 0.02 11.02
N SER A 208 6.22 -0.78 11.63
CA SER A 208 6.18 -2.23 11.44
C SER A 208 4.96 -2.67 10.63
N GLU A 209 5.06 -3.83 9.96
CA GLU A 209 3.94 -4.44 9.22
C GLU A 209 2.73 -4.68 10.13
N GLY A 210 2.95 -5.12 11.38
CA GLY A 210 1.90 -5.35 12.36
C GLY A 210 1.16 -4.07 12.76
N GLN A 211 1.86 -2.93 12.87
CA GLN A 211 1.22 -1.63 13.13
C GLN A 211 0.33 -1.21 11.96
N VAL A 212 0.79 -1.42 10.72
CA VAL A 212 0.03 -1.11 9.50
C VAL A 212 -1.19 -2.03 9.40
N SER A 213 -1.02 -3.34 9.56
CA SER A 213 -2.12 -4.31 9.57
C SER A 213 -3.18 -3.97 10.63
N SER A 214 -2.75 -3.63 11.84
CA SER A 214 -3.66 -3.16 12.91
C SER A 214 -4.40 -1.87 12.52
N ALA A 215 -3.75 -0.97 11.79
CA ALA A 215 -4.40 0.26 11.30
C ALA A 215 -5.43 -0.04 10.22
N ILE A 216 -5.15 -0.97 9.29
CA ILE A 216 -6.08 -1.48 8.28
C ILE A 216 -7.34 -2.02 8.96
N GLN A 217 -7.18 -2.95 9.90
CA GLN A 217 -8.30 -3.55 10.63
C GLN A 217 -9.16 -2.51 11.36
N ARG A 218 -8.51 -1.56 12.04
CA ARG A 218 -9.22 -0.44 12.71
C ARG A 218 -9.91 0.49 11.73
N SER A 219 -9.37 0.66 10.51
CA SER A 219 -10.00 1.50 9.48
C SER A 219 -11.25 0.84 8.95
N ILE A 220 -11.19 -0.45 8.64
CA ILE A 220 -12.34 -1.26 8.22
C ILE A 220 -13.45 -1.24 9.29
N SER A 221 -13.10 -1.51 10.58
CA SER A 221 -14.10 -1.61 11.65
C SER A 221 -14.74 -0.26 12.01
N ARG A 222 -14.00 0.85 11.91
CA ARG A 222 -14.45 2.18 12.32
C ARG A 222 -14.81 3.11 11.15
N ARG A 223 -14.72 2.63 9.92
CA ARG A 223 -14.95 3.41 8.69
C ARG A 223 -14.21 4.76 8.71
N LYS A 224 -12.90 4.72 9.00
CA LYS A 224 -12.04 5.92 9.03
C LYS A 224 -11.38 6.11 7.67
N LEU A 225 -11.68 7.23 7.00
CA LEU A 225 -11.10 7.57 5.69
C LEU A 225 -9.56 7.51 5.71
N GLN A 226 -8.92 8.10 6.69
CA GLN A 226 -7.47 8.26 6.71
C GLN A 226 -6.86 7.77 8.03
N ARG A 227 -5.71 7.07 7.92
CA ARG A 227 -4.85 6.71 9.04
C ARG A 227 -3.38 6.81 8.68
N VAL A 228 -2.68 7.70 9.36
CA VAL A 228 -1.21 7.78 9.32
C VAL A 228 -0.63 6.88 10.40
N VAL A 229 0.43 6.12 10.06
CA VAL A 229 1.03 5.11 10.96
C VAL A 229 2.55 5.25 10.99
N PRO A 230 3.15 5.54 12.15
CA PRO A 230 2.57 6.03 13.41
C PRO A 230 1.90 7.40 13.28
N ARG A 231 0.98 7.70 14.19
CA ARG A 231 0.15 8.93 14.11
C ARG A 231 0.94 10.24 14.12
N TRP A 232 2.08 10.30 14.76
CA TRP A 232 2.90 11.52 14.84
C TRP A 232 3.44 11.96 13.46
N TYR A 233 3.54 11.06 12.48
CA TYR A 233 3.89 11.43 11.12
C TYR A 233 2.91 12.40 10.47
N TYR A 234 1.71 12.54 11.01
CA TYR A 234 0.74 13.53 10.56
C TYR A 234 1.25 14.98 10.71
N LEU A 235 2.17 15.21 11.63
CA LEU A 235 2.78 16.53 11.86
C LEU A 235 3.71 16.95 10.70
N LEU A 236 4.30 16.04 9.96
CA LEU A 236 5.26 16.38 8.90
C LEU A 236 4.63 17.11 7.70
N PRO A 237 3.50 16.68 7.12
CA PRO A 237 2.80 17.44 6.11
C PRO A 237 2.33 18.81 6.61
N ILE A 238 1.89 18.89 7.87
CA ILE A 238 1.49 20.16 8.50
C ILE A 238 2.68 21.11 8.60
N ALA A 239 3.84 20.61 9.06
CA ALA A 239 5.07 21.40 9.13
C ALA A 239 5.49 21.92 7.75
N ARG A 240 5.35 21.12 6.69
CA ARG A 240 5.58 21.56 5.30
C ARG A 240 4.69 22.73 4.89
N LEU A 241 3.42 22.75 5.32
CA LEU A 241 2.46 23.82 4.99
C LEU A 241 2.71 25.10 5.78
N ILE A 242 3.05 24.97 7.07
CA ILE A 242 3.23 26.11 7.98
C ILE A 242 4.62 26.73 7.83
N ALA A 243 5.65 25.91 7.59
CA ALA A 243 7.05 26.34 7.51
C ALA A 243 7.74 25.85 6.22
N PRO A 244 7.28 26.26 5.03
CA PRO A 244 7.87 25.82 3.76
C PRO A 244 9.38 26.07 3.63
N PRO A 245 9.96 27.19 4.17
CA PRO A 245 11.40 27.40 4.10
C PRO A 245 12.20 26.34 4.86
N LEU A 246 11.75 25.93 6.04
CA LEU A 246 12.42 24.87 6.84
C LEU A 246 12.35 23.51 6.12
N TYR A 247 11.22 23.20 5.51
CA TYR A 247 11.08 21.99 4.70
C TYR A 247 12.04 21.99 3.51
N ARG A 248 12.17 23.12 2.80
CA ARG A 248 13.11 23.27 1.67
C ARG A 248 14.56 23.16 2.12
N LEU A 249 14.92 23.77 3.26
CA LEU A 249 16.25 23.65 3.85
C LEU A 249 16.60 22.20 4.19
N ALA A 250 15.67 21.43 4.75
CA ALA A 250 15.86 19.99 5.03
C ALA A 250 16.08 19.14 3.77
N GLN A 251 15.63 19.61 2.59
CA GLN A 251 15.84 18.95 1.28
C GLN A 251 17.14 19.44 0.57
N GLY A 252 17.83 20.45 1.10
CA GLY A 252 18.94 21.14 0.48
C GLY A 252 20.25 20.32 0.47
N PRO A 253 21.35 20.89 -0.10
CA PRO A 253 22.63 20.20 -0.31
C PRO A 253 23.35 19.75 0.97
N LEU A 254 23.01 20.31 2.14
CA LEU A 254 23.53 19.81 3.42
C LEU A 254 23.15 18.37 3.71
N ALA A 255 21.99 17.90 3.22
CA ALA A 255 21.61 16.50 3.26
C ALA A 255 22.43 15.63 2.28
N SER A 256 23.03 16.22 1.23
CA SER A 256 23.82 15.52 0.20
C SER A 256 25.32 15.44 0.52
N VAL A 257 25.86 16.36 1.29
CA VAL A 257 27.29 16.34 1.68
C VAL A 257 27.59 15.16 2.59
N ARG A 258 26.64 14.76 3.40
CA ARG A 258 26.74 13.56 4.24
C ARG A 258 26.74 12.25 3.41
N ASN A 259 26.21 12.29 2.18
CA ASN A 259 26.18 11.12 1.28
C ASN A 259 27.46 10.90 0.48
N ARG A 260 28.23 11.96 0.14
CA ARG A 260 29.46 11.85 -0.67
C ARG A 260 30.68 11.38 0.11
N ARG A 261 30.72 11.56 1.44
CA ARG A 261 31.86 11.13 2.27
C ARG A 261 31.91 9.62 2.53
N THR A 262 30.87 8.87 2.17
CA THR A 262 30.83 7.40 2.35
C THR A 262 31.05 6.61 1.06
N GLU A 263 31.25 7.26 -0.09
CA GLU A 263 31.51 6.61 -1.38
C GLU A 263 32.97 6.77 -1.83
N GLY A 264 33.82 7.39 -1.01
CA GLY A 264 35.21 7.68 -1.33
C GLY A 264 36.27 6.87 -0.59
N ASP A 265 35.88 5.93 0.28
CA ASP A 265 36.82 5.04 0.99
C ASP A 265 36.33 3.59 0.84
N GLY A 266 36.73 2.97 -0.28
CA GLY A 266 36.51 1.55 -0.54
C GLY A 266 37.11 1.14 -1.87
#